data_d769b581d63bb43c9617f553c080f383
#
_entry.id   d769b581d63bb43c9617f553c080f383
#
_cell.length_a   1.000
_cell.length_b   1.000
_cell.length_c   1.000
_cell.angle_alpha   90.00
_cell.angle_beta   90.00
_cell.angle_gamma   90.00
#
_symmetry.space_group_name_H-M   'P 1'
#
loop_
_entity.id
_entity.type
_entity.pdbx_description
1 polymer ?
#
loop_
_entity_poly.entity_id
_entity_poly.type
_entity_poly.pdbx_seq_one_letter_code
_entity_poly.pdbx_strand_id
1 'polypeptide(L)'
;MNWKKHKLPALLMLMIVVYSCASMGTPDGGPYDEEPPKFIRSSPKPYATNNKNKKIAIEFDEFIKLEKTSEKVVVSPPQLEQPDIKASGRRVLVNLMDSLKPNTTYTIDFSDAIVDNNEGNPLGNYAFSFSTGEAIDTLEVSGNVLAAADLEPVKGMMVGLHADLSDSAFVKKPFDRVSRTDSRGRFTIRGIAPGKYHIFGLMDGNQNYLYDSKTEMIAFCDSIIIPSMEAAVRQDT
;
A
#
# COMPACT_ATOMS: atom_id res chain seq x y z
N MET A 1 -24.11 34.68 74.69
CA MET A 1 -24.15 33.73 73.55
C MET A 1 -23.01 34.12 72.60
N ASN A 2 -21.89 33.36 72.60
CA ASN A 2 -20.62 33.77 71.99
C ASN A 2 -20.53 33.43 70.50
N TRP A 3 -21.19 34.19 69.64
CA TRP A 3 -21.24 33.98 68.19
C TRP A 3 -19.91 34.32 67.47
N LYS A 4 -19.01 35.02 68.15
CA LYS A 4 -17.66 35.40 67.57
C LYS A 4 -16.66 34.28 67.60
N LYS A 5 -16.78 33.27 68.46
CA LYS A 5 -15.76 32.19 68.63
C LYS A 5 -15.80 31.11 67.53
N HIS A 6 -16.89 31.00 66.76
CA HIS A 6 -17.04 29.97 65.75
C HIS A 6 -16.74 30.50 64.30
N LYS A 7 -16.63 31.79 64.11
CA LYS A 7 -16.35 32.35 62.77
C LYS A 7 -14.89 32.18 62.36
N LEU A 8 -13.95 32.18 63.27
CA LEU A 8 -12.54 32.01 62.96
C LEU A 8 -12.19 30.60 62.48
N PRO A 9 -12.61 29.50 63.13
CA PRO A 9 -12.34 28.14 62.63
C PRO A 9 -13.13 27.86 61.32
N ALA A 10 -14.32 28.40 61.11
CA ALA A 10 -15.06 28.26 59.85
C ALA A 10 -14.37 29.00 58.69
N LEU A 11 -13.78 30.18 58.93
CA LEU A 11 -13.01 30.88 57.91
C LEU A 11 -11.71 30.19 57.56
N LEU A 12 -11.03 29.59 58.62
CA LEU A 12 -9.83 28.79 58.38
C LEU A 12 -10.08 27.51 57.59
N MET A 13 -11.22 26.85 57.86
CA MET A 13 -11.65 25.68 57.12
C MET A 13 -12.01 26.00 55.65
N LEU A 14 -12.64 27.17 55.42
CA LEU A 14 -12.93 27.66 54.08
C LEU A 14 -11.64 27.98 53.28
N MET A 15 -10.62 28.55 53.93
CA MET A 15 -9.33 28.79 53.30
C MET A 15 -8.61 27.49 52.90
N ILE A 16 -8.72 26.41 53.66
CA ILE A 16 -8.10 25.10 53.35
C ILE A 16 -8.77 24.49 52.11
N VAL A 17 -10.07 24.64 51.92
CA VAL A 17 -10.80 24.13 50.76
C VAL A 17 -10.41 24.87 49.47
N VAL A 18 -10.09 26.17 49.57
CA VAL A 18 -9.70 26.98 48.40
C VAL A 18 -8.27 26.69 47.93
N TYR A 19 -7.40 26.18 48.82
CA TYR A 19 -6.02 25.76 48.47
C TYR A 19 -5.86 24.34 47.91
N SER A 20 -6.95 23.57 47.82
CA SER A 20 -6.97 22.29 47.13
C SER A 20 -7.10 22.52 45.62
N CYS A 21 -6.08 23.17 45.06
CA CYS A 21 -5.86 23.15 43.61
C CYS A 21 -5.38 21.75 43.27
N ALA A 22 -6.27 20.88 42.80
CA ALA A 22 -5.87 19.67 42.12
C ALA A 22 -5.10 20.10 40.86
N SER A 23 -3.78 20.03 40.90
CA SER A 23 -2.98 20.08 39.69
C SER A 23 -3.34 18.84 38.87
N MET A 24 -4.10 19.04 37.79
CA MET A 24 -4.23 18.02 36.78
C MET A 24 -2.85 17.90 36.13
N GLY A 25 -2.03 16.95 36.63
CA GLY A 25 -0.87 16.50 35.91
C GLY A 25 -1.36 15.96 34.57
N THR A 26 -1.00 16.61 33.49
CA THR A 26 -1.05 15.95 32.19
C THR A 26 -0.15 14.71 32.34
N PRO A 27 -0.68 13.49 32.10
CA PRO A 27 0.19 12.33 32.08
C PRO A 27 1.27 12.61 31.04
N ASP A 28 2.53 12.63 31.49
CA ASP A 28 3.65 12.60 30.57
C ASP A 28 3.47 11.33 29.77
N GLY A 29 3.24 11.45 28.45
CA GLY A 29 3.16 10.31 27.57
C GLY A 29 4.41 9.45 27.75
N GLY A 30 4.28 8.14 27.61
CA GLY A 30 5.41 7.23 27.59
C GLY A 30 6.45 7.65 26.54
N PRO A 31 7.62 6.98 26.50
CA PRO A 31 8.58 7.22 25.42
C PRO A 31 7.88 7.06 24.07
N TYR A 32 8.22 7.95 23.14
CA TYR A 32 7.69 7.94 21.79
C TYR A 32 8.06 6.60 21.13
N ASP A 33 7.07 5.91 20.54
CA ASP A 33 7.29 4.67 19.82
C ASP A 33 7.76 4.97 18.39
N GLU A 34 8.94 4.47 18.04
CA GLU A 34 9.52 4.60 16.69
C GLU A 34 9.49 3.28 15.91
N GLU A 35 8.94 2.21 16.51
CA GLU A 35 8.87 0.91 15.85
C GLU A 35 7.67 0.84 14.90
N PRO A 36 7.85 0.31 13.68
CA PRO A 36 6.75 0.09 12.77
C PRO A 36 5.94 -1.16 13.15
N PRO A 37 4.67 -1.27 12.72
CA PRO A 37 3.86 -2.46 12.90
C PRO A 37 4.56 -3.71 12.36
N LYS A 38 4.44 -4.84 13.07
CA LYS A 38 5.02 -6.12 12.67
C LYS A 38 3.92 -7.09 12.24
N PHE A 39 4.15 -7.76 11.11
CA PHE A 39 3.25 -8.81 10.64
C PHE A 39 3.18 -9.98 11.63
N ILE A 40 1.97 -10.43 11.98
CA ILE A 40 1.75 -11.62 12.81
C ILE A 40 1.27 -12.80 11.98
N ARG A 41 0.17 -12.62 11.26
CA ARG A 41 -0.46 -13.69 10.47
C ARG A 41 -1.40 -13.12 9.41
N SER A 42 -1.79 -13.97 8.46
CA SER A 42 -2.82 -13.63 7.49
C SER A 42 -3.70 -14.83 7.13
N SER A 43 -4.83 -14.54 6.51
CA SER A 43 -5.70 -15.52 5.90
C SER A 43 -6.12 -15.00 4.51
N PRO A 44 -5.71 -15.69 3.41
CA PRO A 44 -4.84 -16.87 3.36
C PRO A 44 -3.44 -16.57 3.91
N LYS A 45 -2.60 -17.61 4.09
CA LYS A 45 -1.18 -17.42 4.45
C LYS A 45 -0.44 -16.73 3.30
N PRO A 46 0.64 -15.98 3.58
CA PRO A 46 1.49 -15.45 2.51
C PRO A 46 1.96 -16.59 1.59
N TYR A 47 1.97 -16.35 0.30
CA TYR A 47 2.35 -17.30 -0.74
C TYR A 47 1.50 -18.58 -0.76
N ALA A 48 0.26 -18.54 -0.24
CA ALA A 48 -0.67 -19.65 -0.36
C ALA A 48 -0.99 -19.94 -1.83
N THR A 49 -1.06 -21.21 -2.18
CA THR A 49 -1.46 -21.70 -3.50
C THR A 49 -2.90 -22.24 -3.48
N ASN A 50 -3.48 -22.46 -4.66
CA ASN A 50 -4.86 -22.96 -4.81
C ASN A 50 -5.91 -22.13 -4.05
N ASN A 51 -5.64 -20.84 -3.82
CA ASN A 51 -6.54 -19.97 -3.09
C ASN A 51 -7.74 -19.57 -3.97
N LYS A 52 -8.94 -19.78 -3.45
CA LYS A 52 -10.20 -19.39 -4.10
C LYS A 52 -10.91 -18.23 -3.42
N ASN A 53 -10.35 -17.77 -2.28
CA ASN A 53 -10.97 -16.70 -1.51
C ASN A 53 -10.55 -15.33 -2.05
N LYS A 54 -11.54 -14.47 -2.25
CA LYS A 54 -11.33 -13.05 -2.60
C LYS A 54 -11.07 -12.16 -1.38
N LYS A 55 -11.35 -12.69 -0.18
CA LYS A 55 -11.17 -11.95 1.08
C LYS A 55 -9.83 -12.32 1.70
N ILE A 56 -9.03 -11.29 1.97
CA ILE A 56 -7.73 -11.40 2.61
C ILE A 56 -7.77 -10.59 3.90
N ALA A 57 -7.25 -11.17 4.99
CA ALA A 57 -7.07 -10.49 6.26
C ALA A 57 -5.61 -10.61 6.68
N ILE A 58 -4.96 -9.48 6.96
CA ILE A 58 -3.56 -9.42 7.40
C ILE A 58 -3.55 -8.80 8.78
N GLU A 59 -2.95 -9.46 9.77
CA GLU A 59 -2.95 -9.05 11.18
C GLU A 59 -1.55 -8.64 11.63
N PHE A 60 -1.50 -7.54 12.38
CA PHE A 60 -0.30 -6.91 12.92
C PHE A 60 -0.32 -6.95 14.45
N ASP A 61 0.82 -6.69 15.09
CA ASP A 61 1.00 -6.70 16.54
C ASP A 61 0.36 -5.48 17.22
N GLU A 62 0.06 -4.43 16.47
CA GLU A 62 -0.54 -3.19 16.97
C GLU A 62 -1.69 -2.68 16.10
N PHE A 63 -2.36 -1.61 16.57
CA PHE A 63 -3.40 -0.92 15.80
C PHE A 63 -2.80 -0.19 14.63
N ILE A 64 -3.39 -0.36 13.44
CA ILE A 64 -2.91 0.22 12.20
C ILE A 64 -3.96 1.11 11.53
N LYS A 65 -3.48 2.03 10.70
CA LYS A 65 -4.30 2.76 9.73
C LYS A 65 -3.71 2.65 8.33
N LEU A 66 -4.52 2.94 7.34
CA LEU A 66 -4.08 3.00 5.94
C LEU A 66 -4.07 4.44 5.47
N GLU A 67 -2.93 4.85 4.91
CA GLU A 67 -2.75 6.19 4.37
C GLU A 67 -2.74 6.18 2.85
N LYS A 68 -3.51 7.10 2.24
CA LYS A 68 -3.55 7.32 0.79
C LYS A 68 -3.72 6.02 -0.02
N THR A 69 -4.66 5.17 0.39
CA THR A 69 -4.89 3.84 -0.19
C THR A 69 -5.04 3.89 -1.71
N SER A 70 -5.77 4.87 -2.25
CA SER A 70 -5.97 5.03 -3.69
C SER A 70 -4.70 5.37 -4.48
N GLU A 71 -3.71 5.98 -3.82
CA GLU A 71 -2.45 6.36 -4.45
C GLU A 71 -1.36 5.30 -4.28
N LYS A 72 -1.35 4.61 -3.12
CA LYS A 72 -0.24 3.76 -2.70
C LYS A 72 -0.51 2.27 -2.88
N VAL A 73 -1.78 1.83 -2.79
CA VAL A 73 -2.09 0.41 -2.86
C VAL A 73 -2.41 0.00 -4.29
N VAL A 74 -1.74 -1.05 -4.76
CA VAL A 74 -1.91 -1.59 -6.11
C VAL A 74 -2.19 -3.08 -6.02
N VAL A 75 -3.23 -3.55 -6.69
CA VAL A 75 -3.52 -4.98 -6.86
C VAL A 75 -3.10 -5.42 -8.26
N SER A 76 -2.32 -6.47 -8.34
CA SER A 76 -1.82 -7.05 -9.60
C SER A 76 -2.11 -8.56 -9.66
N PRO A 77 -2.83 -9.07 -10.68
CA PRO A 77 -3.45 -8.36 -11.80
C PRO A 77 -4.43 -7.27 -11.38
N PRO A 78 -4.59 -6.22 -12.22
CA PRO A 78 -5.51 -5.13 -11.90
C PRO A 78 -6.95 -5.62 -11.76
N GLN A 79 -7.71 -4.94 -10.91
CA GLN A 79 -9.13 -5.16 -10.69
C GLN A 79 -9.92 -4.07 -11.42
N LEU A 80 -10.84 -4.44 -12.31
CA LEU A 80 -11.72 -3.48 -13.00
C LEU A 80 -12.74 -2.90 -12.04
N GLU A 81 -13.26 -3.74 -11.14
CA GLU A 81 -14.08 -3.30 -10.03
C GLU A 81 -13.18 -3.01 -8.82
N GLN A 82 -13.24 -1.78 -8.32
CA GLN A 82 -12.34 -1.31 -7.25
C GLN A 82 -12.44 -2.20 -6.00
N PRO A 83 -11.31 -2.75 -5.50
CA PRO A 83 -11.32 -3.59 -4.30
C PRO A 83 -11.65 -2.77 -3.05
N ASP A 84 -12.40 -3.37 -2.10
CA ASP A 84 -12.62 -2.79 -0.76
C ASP A 84 -11.40 -3.10 0.13
N ILE A 85 -10.61 -2.07 0.43
CA ILE A 85 -9.39 -2.18 1.24
C ILE A 85 -9.50 -1.23 2.43
N LYS A 86 -9.47 -1.78 3.64
CA LYS A 86 -9.64 -1.01 4.88
C LYS A 86 -8.84 -1.55 6.05
N ALA A 87 -8.48 -0.65 6.97
CA ALA A 87 -7.97 -1.01 8.28
C ALA A 87 -9.14 -1.26 9.26
N SER A 88 -8.98 -2.26 10.11
CA SER A 88 -9.93 -2.58 11.18
C SER A 88 -9.16 -3.08 12.41
N GLY A 89 -8.93 -2.20 13.36
CA GLY A 89 -8.12 -2.49 14.55
C GLY A 89 -6.67 -2.82 14.17
N ARG A 90 -6.26 -4.04 14.42
CA ARG A 90 -4.92 -4.56 14.09
C ARG A 90 -4.86 -5.25 12.72
N ARG A 91 -5.87 -5.08 11.87
CA ARG A 91 -5.98 -5.84 10.61
C ARG A 91 -6.15 -4.93 9.42
N VAL A 92 -5.50 -5.31 8.32
CA VAL A 92 -5.89 -4.90 6.98
C VAL A 92 -6.83 -5.94 6.41
N LEU A 93 -7.98 -5.50 5.94
CA LEU A 93 -8.98 -6.31 5.26
C LEU A 93 -9.02 -5.90 3.79
N VAL A 94 -8.84 -6.88 2.89
CA VAL A 94 -8.96 -6.69 1.45
C VAL A 94 -10.06 -7.60 0.93
N ASN A 95 -10.97 -7.05 0.14
CA ASN A 95 -11.97 -7.80 -0.59
C ASN A 95 -11.81 -7.50 -2.10
N LEU A 96 -11.32 -8.47 -2.85
CA LEU A 96 -11.22 -8.37 -4.30
C LEU A 96 -12.62 -8.54 -4.90
N MET A 97 -13.00 -7.63 -5.79
CA MET A 97 -14.36 -7.60 -6.33
C MET A 97 -14.49 -8.47 -7.56
N ASP A 98 -13.53 -8.41 -8.48
CA ASP A 98 -13.50 -9.22 -9.68
C ASP A 98 -13.38 -10.71 -9.39
N SER A 99 -13.79 -11.54 -10.33
CA SER A 99 -13.53 -12.98 -10.28
C SER A 99 -12.03 -13.24 -10.40
N LEU A 100 -11.52 -14.14 -9.53
CA LEU A 100 -10.12 -14.51 -9.59
C LEU A 100 -9.80 -15.28 -10.87
N LYS A 101 -8.77 -14.83 -11.60
CA LYS A 101 -8.25 -15.53 -12.78
C LYS A 101 -7.63 -16.88 -12.35
N PRO A 102 -7.83 -17.97 -13.08
CA PRO A 102 -7.23 -19.26 -12.75
C PRO A 102 -5.71 -19.23 -12.97
N ASN A 103 -4.98 -20.08 -12.25
CA ASN A 103 -3.52 -20.25 -12.35
C ASN A 103 -2.75 -18.93 -12.36
N THR A 104 -3.12 -18.03 -11.43
CA THR A 104 -2.62 -16.66 -11.44
C THR A 104 -2.12 -16.26 -10.06
N THR A 105 -0.92 -15.73 -10.00
CA THR A 105 -0.37 -15.10 -8.79
C THR A 105 -0.95 -13.71 -8.64
N TYR A 106 -1.54 -13.41 -7.50
CA TYR A 106 -2.02 -12.09 -7.11
C TYR A 106 -1.03 -11.47 -6.14
N THR A 107 -0.71 -10.21 -6.37
CA THR A 107 0.11 -9.40 -5.47
C THR A 107 -0.66 -8.14 -5.09
N ILE A 108 -0.77 -7.87 -3.80
CA ILE A 108 -1.30 -6.63 -3.26
C ILE A 108 -0.11 -5.87 -2.69
N ASP A 109 0.31 -4.84 -3.39
CA ASP A 109 1.41 -3.98 -2.95
C ASP A 109 0.82 -2.82 -2.17
N PHE A 110 1.14 -2.75 -0.89
CA PHE A 110 0.72 -1.67 0.01
C PHE A 110 1.72 -0.51 0.03
N SER A 111 2.91 -0.70 -0.56
CA SER A 111 3.99 0.28 -0.45
C SER A 111 4.22 0.68 1.02
N ASP A 112 4.15 1.96 1.34
CA ASP A 112 4.23 2.54 2.69
C ASP A 112 2.86 3.00 3.23
N ALA A 113 1.75 2.43 2.72
CA ALA A 113 0.41 2.81 3.14
C ALA A 113 0.03 2.33 4.54
N ILE A 114 0.62 1.21 5.01
CA ILE A 114 0.34 0.65 6.34
C ILE A 114 1.21 1.37 7.35
N VAL A 115 0.58 2.05 8.28
CA VAL A 115 1.27 2.75 9.37
C VAL A 115 0.62 2.41 10.70
N ASP A 116 1.35 2.54 11.82
CA ASP A 116 0.72 2.45 13.13
C ASP A 116 -0.31 3.57 13.33
N ASN A 117 -1.28 3.34 14.20
CA ASN A 117 -2.39 4.28 14.40
C ASN A 117 -2.02 5.50 15.23
N ASN A 118 -1.03 5.38 16.11
CA ASN A 118 -0.70 6.40 17.09
C ASN A 118 0.33 7.39 16.52
N GLU A 119 1.54 6.93 16.28
CA GLU A 119 2.68 7.75 15.86
C GLU A 119 2.78 7.91 14.35
N GLY A 120 2.23 6.96 13.58
CA GLY A 120 2.25 6.98 12.12
C GLY A 120 3.52 6.40 11.51
N ASN A 121 4.24 5.53 12.25
CA ASN A 121 5.43 4.85 11.75
C ASN A 121 5.06 3.90 10.61
N PRO A 122 5.63 4.06 9.40
CA PRO A 122 5.28 3.21 8.27
C PRO A 122 5.93 1.84 8.39
N LEU A 123 5.16 0.78 8.07
CA LEU A 123 5.68 -0.58 7.92
C LEU A 123 6.78 -0.67 6.84
N GLY A 124 6.78 0.27 5.91
CA GLY A 124 7.66 0.26 4.75
C GLY A 124 7.03 -0.46 3.57
N ASN A 125 7.86 -0.85 2.60
CA ASN A 125 7.39 -1.50 1.38
C ASN A 125 6.88 -2.92 1.67
N TYR A 126 5.58 -3.04 1.91
CA TYR A 126 4.95 -4.32 2.19
C TYR A 126 4.09 -4.78 1.02
N ALA A 127 4.34 -6.01 0.56
CA ALA A 127 3.53 -6.66 -0.46
C ALA A 127 3.07 -8.04 0.02
N PHE A 128 1.82 -8.38 -0.27
CA PHE A 128 1.20 -9.65 0.05
C PHE A 128 0.88 -10.40 -1.23
N SER A 129 1.28 -11.67 -1.33
CA SER A 129 1.05 -12.48 -2.53
C SER A 129 0.40 -13.82 -2.20
N PHE A 130 -0.44 -14.30 -3.13
CA PHE A 130 -1.02 -15.64 -3.15
C PHE A 130 -1.27 -16.08 -4.59
N SER A 131 -1.51 -17.36 -4.83
CA SER A 131 -1.85 -17.89 -6.16
C SER A 131 -3.17 -18.65 -6.14
N THR A 132 -3.91 -18.54 -7.22
CA THR A 132 -5.09 -19.38 -7.51
C THR A 132 -4.71 -20.74 -8.11
N GLY A 133 -3.47 -20.88 -8.59
CA GLY A 133 -2.88 -22.10 -9.11
C GLY A 133 -2.01 -22.84 -8.09
N GLU A 134 -1.32 -23.86 -8.56
CA GLU A 134 -0.45 -24.71 -7.74
C GLU A 134 0.91 -24.09 -7.44
N ALA A 135 1.32 -23.07 -8.21
CA ALA A 135 2.60 -22.40 -8.07
C ALA A 135 2.43 -20.90 -7.83
N ILE A 136 3.45 -20.29 -7.22
CA ILE A 136 3.62 -18.84 -7.08
C ILE A 136 4.65 -18.38 -8.12
N ASP A 137 4.26 -17.39 -8.92
CA ASP A 137 5.22 -16.70 -9.78
C ASP A 137 6.06 -15.74 -8.93
N THR A 138 7.37 -15.79 -9.08
CA THR A 138 8.32 -15.04 -8.25
C THR A 138 9.17 -14.05 -9.03
N LEU A 139 9.03 -14.02 -10.35
CA LEU A 139 9.80 -13.08 -11.17
C LEU A 139 9.30 -11.65 -10.97
N GLU A 140 10.20 -10.71 -11.17
CA GLU A 140 9.88 -9.28 -11.08
C GLU A 140 10.56 -8.48 -12.19
N VAL A 141 9.98 -7.32 -12.48
CA VAL A 141 10.52 -6.31 -13.39
C VAL A 141 10.53 -4.97 -12.67
N SER A 142 11.68 -4.34 -12.63
CA SER A 142 11.87 -3.02 -12.03
C SER A 142 12.46 -2.04 -13.03
N GLY A 143 12.15 -0.76 -12.83
CA GLY A 143 12.67 0.29 -13.68
C GLY A 143 12.31 1.68 -13.18
N ASN A 144 12.60 2.67 -14.02
CA ASN A 144 12.26 4.07 -13.80
C ASN A 144 11.46 4.62 -14.97
N VAL A 145 10.50 5.48 -14.68
CA VAL A 145 9.79 6.28 -15.68
C VAL A 145 10.24 7.72 -15.55
N LEU A 146 10.74 8.24 -16.66
CA LEU A 146 11.22 9.62 -16.78
C LEU A 146 10.42 10.37 -17.84
N ALA A 147 10.16 11.64 -17.62
CA ALA A 147 9.54 12.51 -18.60
C ALA A 147 10.52 12.76 -19.77
N ALA A 148 10.03 12.63 -21.00
CA ALA A 148 10.88 12.77 -22.19
C ALA A 148 11.42 14.20 -22.42
N ALA A 149 10.76 15.21 -21.84
CA ALA A 149 11.12 16.61 -22.03
C ALA A 149 12.35 17.05 -21.22
N ASP A 150 12.52 16.54 -19.99
CA ASP A 150 13.48 17.04 -19.02
C ASP A 150 14.18 15.94 -18.21
N LEU A 151 13.80 14.67 -18.44
CA LEU A 151 14.27 13.48 -17.71
C LEU A 151 13.92 13.49 -16.22
N GLU A 152 12.95 14.28 -15.81
CA GLU A 152 12.47 14.28 -14.45
C GLU A 152 11.64 13.01 -14.13
N PRO A 153 11.71 12.49 -12.89
CA PRO A 153 10.96 11.30 -12.49
C PRO A 153 9.45 11.52 -12.56
N VAL A 154 8.72 10.62 -13.19
CA VAL A 154 7.25 10.66 -13.26
C VAL A 154 6.66 9.85 -12.09
N LYS A 155 6.06 10.54 -11.12
CA LYS A 155 5.38 9.94 -9.96
C LYS A 155 3.95 9.55 -10.29
N GLY A 156 3.50 8.42 -9.72
CA GLY A 156 2.08 8.02 -9.72
C GLY A 156 1.60 7.39 -11.04
N MET A 157 2.50 7.22 -12.01
CA MET A 157 2.17 6.56 -13.27
C MET A 157 1.95 5.06 -13.03
N MET A 158 0.87 4.51 -13.57
CA MET A 158 0.64 3.08 -13.63
C MET A 158 1.58 2.48 -14.67
N VAL A 159 2.38 1.50 -14.29
CA VAL A 159 3.24 0.75 -15.21
C VAL A 159 2.72 -0.66 -15.29
N GLY A 160 2.51 -1.14 -16.51
CA GLY A 160 1.91 -2.44 -16.74
C GLY A 160 2.61 -3.27 -17.80
N LEU A 161 2.41 -4.58 -17.70
CA LEU A 161 2.89 -5.57 -18.65
C LEU A 161 1.74 -6.15 -19.45
N HIS A 162 1.97 -6.39 -20.74
CA HIS A 162 1.14 -7.19 -21.62
C HIS A 162 1.89 -8.41 -22.11
N ALA A 163 1.32 -9.60 -21.91
CA ALA A 163 1.79 -10.85 -22.52
C ALA A 163 1.39 -10.95 -24.00
N ASP A 164 0.33 -10.22 -24.39
CA ASP A 164 -0.04 -10.05 -25.80
C ASP A 164 0.90 -9.03 -26.43
N LEU A 165 1.78 -9.52 -27.32
CA LEU A 165 2.81 -8.70 -27.97
C LEU A 165 2.27 -7.92 -29.19
N SER A 166 0.96 -7.89 -29.44
CA SER A 166 0.38 -7.09 -30.52
C SER A 166 0.39 -5.60 -30.14
N ASP A 167 0.68 -4.72 -31.08
CA ASP A 167 0.70 -3.25 -30.87
C ASP A 167 -0.66 -2.71 -30.38
N SER A 168 -1.74 -3.42 -30.67
CA SER A 168 -3.08 -3.03 -30.24
C SER A 168 -3.45 -3.47 -28.82
N ALA A 169 -2.63 -4.26 -28.14
CA ALA A 169 -2.93 -4.76 -26.79
C ALA A 169 -3.15 -3.61 -25.82
N PHE A 170 -2.29 -2.60 -25.84
CA PHE A 170 -2.32 -1.43 -24.96
C PHE A 170 -3.63 -0.61 -25.02
N VAL A 171 -4.30 -0.61 -26.19
CA VAL A 171 -5.57 0.11 -26.38
C VAL A 171 -6.81 -0.77 -26.30
N LYS A 172 -6.64 -2.10 -26.27
CA LYS A 172 -7.78 -3.04 -26.32
C LYS A 172 -7.95 -3.91 -25.10
N LYS A 173 -6.88 -4.07 -24.30
CA LYS A 173 -6.87 -4.99 -23.16
C LYS A 173 -6.30 -4.29 -21.94
N PRO A 174 -6.88 -4.49 -20.75
CA PRO A 174 -6.24 -4.09 -19.51
C PRO A 174 -4.88 -4.78 -19.34
N PHE A 175 -3.99 -4.17 -18.61
CA PHE A 175 -2.70 -4.77 -18.26
C PHE A 175 -2.85 -6.16 -17.61
N ASP A 176 -1.92 -7.07 -17.89
CA ASP A 176 -1.85 -8.37 -17.22
C ASP A 176 -1.26 -8.26 -15.82
N ARG A 177 -0.30 -7.35 -15.65
CA ARG A 177 0.38 -7.03 -14.40
C ARG A 177 0.60 -5.54 -14.28
N VAL A 178 0.53 -5.02 -13.07
CA VAL A 178 0.67 -3.59 -12.83
C VAL A 178 1.48 -3.29 -11.58
N SER A 179 2.10 -2.12 -11.57
CA SER A 179 2.67 -1.44 -10.42
C SER A 179 2.51 0.07 -10.62
N ARG A 180 2.89 0.87 -9.62
CA ARG A 180 2.82 2.33 -9.70
C ARG A 180 4.19 2.94 -9.38
N THR A 181 4.55 4.01 -10.07
CA THR A 181 5.81 4.71 -9.82
C THR A 181 5.76 5.49 -8.49
N ASP A 182 6.85 5.40 -7.74
CA ASP A 182 7.09 6.19 -6.53
C ASP A 182 7.47 7.66 -6.85
N SER A 183 7.80 8.45 -5.81
CA SER A 183 8.23 9.85 -5.94
C SER A 183 9.52 10.04 -6.74
N ARG A 184 10.28 8.97 -6.98
CA ARG A 184 11.51 8.94 -7.77
C ARG A 184 11.30 8.31 -9.15
N GLY A 185 10.05 8.12 -9.56
CA GLY A 185 9.70 7.47 -10.82
C GLY A 185 9.97 5.96 -10.86
N ARG A 186 10.35 5.32 -9.74
CA ARG A 186 10.70 3.91 -9.70
C ARG A 186 9.45 3.04 -9.52
N PHE A 187 9.45 1.91 -10.19
CA PHE A 187 8.43 0.88 -10.05
C PHE A 187 9.04 -0.50 -9.91
N THR A 188 8.28 -1.43 -9.34
CA THR A 188 8.58 -2.86 -9.32
C THR A 188 7.29 -3.65 -9.51
N ILE A 189 7.18 -4.38 -10.60
CA ILE A 189 6.08 -5.31 -10.88
C ILE A 189 6.50 -6.69 -10.39
N ARG A 190 5.71 -7.30 -9.51
CA ARG A 190 6.00 -8.61 -8.90
C ARG A 190 4.99 -9.65 -9.32
N GLY A 191 5.31 -10.92 -9.05
CA GLY A 191 4.42 -12.04 -9.31
C GLY A 191 4.26 -12.34 -10.79
N ILE A 192 5.32 -12.22 -11.58
CA ILE A 192 5.34 -12.36 -13.02
C ILE A 192 5.68 -13.80 -13.37
N ALA A 193 4.89 -14.42 -14.23
CA ALA A 193 5.20 -15.72 -14.82
C ALA A 193 6.36 -15.61 -15.83
N PRO A 194 7.13 -16.67 -16.08
CA PRO A 194 8.08 -16.68 -17.19
C PRO A 194 7.37 -16.41 -18.53
N GLY A 195 7.97 -15.53 -19.33
CA GLY A 195 7.35 -15.15 -20.61
C GLY A 195 8.01 -13.96 -21.26
N LYS A 196 7.38 -13.46 -22.31
CA LYS A 196 7.76 -12.25 -23.04
C LYS A 196 6.66 -11.21 -22.85
N TYR A 197 7.04 -9.97 -22.57
CA TYR A 197 6.09 -8.91 -22.27
C TYR A 197 6.47 -7.61 -22.96
N HIS A 198 5.45 -6.86 -23.40
CA HIS A 198 5.60 -5.42 -23.60
C HIS A 198 5.32 -4.69 -22.29
N ILE A 199 6.04 -3.59 -22.06
CA ILE A 199 5.86 -2.73 -20.89
C ILE A 199 5.42 -1.35 -21.34
N PHE A 200 4.40 -0.82 -20.68
CA PHE A 200 3.89 0.52 -20.91
C PHE A 200 3.64 1.23 -19.58
N GLY A 201 3.78 2.56 -19.60
CA GLY A 201 3.29 3.42 -18.54
C GLY A 201 2.05 4.16 -18.99
N LEU A 202 1.10 4.38 -18.07
CA LEU A 202 -0.14 5.08 -18.32
C LEU A 202 -0.50 5.97 -17.13
N MET A 203 -0.72 7.26 -17.37
CA MET A 203 -1.37 8.12 -16.39
C MET A 203 -2.89 7.95 -16.53
N ASP A 204 -3.35 6.83 -16.00
CA ASP A 204 -4.73 6.34 -16.12
C ASP A 204 -5.67 7.18 -15.23
N GLY A 205 -6.39 8.09 -15.85
CA GLY A 205 -7.28 9.02 -15.14
C GLY A 205 -8.62 8.40 -14.75
N ASN A 206 -9.09 7.40 -15.47
CA ASN A 206 -10.39 6.75 -15.24
C ASN A 206 -10.28 5.36 -14.58
N GLN A 207 -9.05 4.88 -14.35
CA GLN A 207 -8.73 3.61 -13.69
C GLN A 207 -9.28 2.37 -14.40
N ASN A 208 -9.29 2.39 -15.71
CA ASN A 208 -9.73 1.27 -16.52
C ASN A 208 -8.59 0.39 -17.07
N TYR A 209 -7.33 0.81 -16.81
CA TYR A 209 -6.10 0.15 -17.23
C TYR A 209 -5.94 0.02 -18.76
N LEU A 210 -6.56 0.94 -19.51
CA LEU A 210 -6.53 1.02 -20.97
C LEU A 210 -6.09 2.42 -21.38
N TYR A 211 -5.31 2.52 -22.45
CA TYR A 211 -5.11 3.80 -23.11
C TYR A 211 -6.30 4.07 -24.05
N ASP A 212 -7.22 4.90 -23.60
CA ASP A 212 -8.46 5.22 -24.33
C ASP A 212 -8.67 6.73 -24.53
N SER A 213 -7.82 7.56 -23.97
CA SER A 213 -7.88 9.02 -24.11
C SER A 213 -6.55 9.61 -24.54
N LYS A 214 -6.59 10.50 -25.53
CA LYS A 214 -5.41 11.26 -25.99
C LYS A 214 -4.85 12.24 -24.94
N THR A 215 -5.57 12.48 -23.88
CA THR A 215 -5.13 13.33 -22.76
C THR A 215 -4.32 12.56 -21.72
N GLU A 216 -4.32 11.23 -21.79
CA GLU A 216 -3.54 10.40 -20.90
C GLU A 216 -2.08 10.40 -21.34
N MET A 217 -1.21 10.64 -20.36
CA MET A 217 0.24 10.54 -20.58
C MET A 217 0.65 9.08 -20.64
N ILE A 218 1.47 8.72 -21.62
CA ILE A 218 1.98 7.37 -21.81
C ILE A 218 3.51 7.33 -21.72
N ALA A 219 4.02 6.18 -21.34
CA ALA A 219 5.43 5.82 -21.47
C ALA A 219 5.55 4.43 -22.09
N PHE A 220 6.61 4.16 -22.80
CA PHE A 220 6.85 2.87 -23.45
C PHE A 220 8.34 2.55 -23.48
N CYS A 221 8.62 1.27 -23.68
CA CYS A 221 9.95 0.76 -23.94
C CYS A 221 9.90 -0.11 -25.21
N ASP A 222 10.78 0.15 -26.16
CA ASP A 222 10.82 -0.58 -27.44
C ASP A 222 11.29 -2.04 -27.30
N SER A 223 11.92 -2.37 -26.16
CA SER A 223 12.44 -3.71 -25.92
C SER A 223 11.38 -4.63 -25.35
N ILE A 224 11.36 -5.89 -25.81
CA ILE A 224 10.60 -6.96 -25.17
C ILE A 224 11.25 -7.30 -23.84
N ILE A 225 10.46 -7.30 -22.79
CA ILE A 225 10.89 -7.66 -21.44
C ILE A 225 10.79 -9.18 -21.26
N ILE A 226 11.87 -9.79 -20.85
CA ILE A 226 11.95 -11.22 -20.49
C ILE A 226 12.40 -11.28 -19.02
N PRO A 227 11.46 -11.41 -18.06
CA PRO A 227 11.82 -11.48 -16.65
C PRO A 227 12.68 -12.70 -16.37
N SER A 228 13.76 -12.54 -15.63
CA SER A 228 14.66 -13.62 -15.22
C SER A 228 15.06 -13.46 -13.76
N MET A 229 15.58 -14.52 -13.16
CA MET A 229 16.19 -14.48 -11.83
C MET A 229 17.67 -14.07 -11.87
N GLU A 230 18.23 -13.91 -13.06
CA GLU A 230 19.61 -13.46 -13.22
C GLU A 230 19.70 -11.96 -12.94
N ALA A 231 20.70 -11.57 -12.15
CA ALA A 231 20.97 -10.17 -11.90
C ALA A 231 21.31 -9.48 -13.23
N ALA A 232 20.70 -8.30 -13.46
CA ALA A 232 21.03 -7.51 -14.64
C ALA A 232 22.52 -7.16 -14.61
N VAL A 233 23.27 -7.63 -15.62
CA VAL A 233 24.65 -7.19 -15.83
C VAL A 233 24.58 -5.74 -16.30
N ARG A 234 25.01 -4.79 -15.44
CA ARG A 234 25.21 -3.41 -15.86
C ARG A 234 26.26 -3.42 -16.96
N GLN A 235 25.85 -3.12 -18.18
CA GLN A 235 26.78 -2.70 -19.20
C GLN A 235 27.14 -1.24 -18.89
N ASP A 236 28.29 -1.05 -18.25
CA ASP A 236 28.89 0.27 -18.14
C ASP A 236 29.33 0.69 -19.54
N THR A 237 28.61 1.63 -20.14
CA THR A 237 28.96 2.32 -21.38
C THR A 237 29.64 3.64 -21.03
#